data_3f0e711e3150749b244a9d674b3f47df
#
_entry.id   3f0e711e3150749b244a9d674b3f47df
#
_cell.length_a   1.000
_cell.length_b   1.000
_cell.length_c   1.000
_cell.angle_alpha   90.00
_cell.angle_beta   90.00
_cell.angle_gamma   90.00
#
_symmetry.space_group_name_H-M   'P 1'
#
loop_
_entity.id
_entity.type
_entity.pdbx_description
1 polymer ?
#
loop_
_entity_poly.entity_id
_entity_poly.type
_entity_poly.pdbx_seq_one_letter_code
_entity_poly.pdbx_strand_id
1 'polypeptide(L)'
;FRKSTPAKKIQKYYRALSMEQDRRSPHHYFNSVKEVTGKVFVDVGCAEGYSSLEIIEEAKHVYLFEQDEQWLEAIRATFEPWQDKVTIVQKYVSDHNSSREQTLDDFFNNQTNEHLFLKMDIEGAERHALAGCNNLFQNCQKLDFAICTYHLRDDEEVISAFLDKHNCTYINQKGFFRHKIRSVVMRGSKK
;
A
#
# COMPACT_ATOMS: atom_id res chain seq x y z
N PHE A 1 13.77 -8.60 -7.96
CA PHE A 1 15.09 -7.97 -8.20
C PHE A 1 15.49 -8.10 -9.66
N ARG A 2 16.14 -7.07 -10.21
CA ARG A 2 16.75 -7.16 -11.56
C ARG A 2 17.75 -8.32 -11.61
N LYS A 3 17.84 -8.99 -12.77
CA LYS A 3 18.79 -10.10 -12.98
C LYS A 3 20.25 -9.73 -12.65
N SER A 4 20.61 -8.46 -12.81
CA SER A 4 21.95 -7.93 -12.52
C SER A 4 22.22 -7.64 -11.04
N THR A 5 21.23 -7.80 -10.14
CA THR A 5 21.41 -7.47 -8.72
C THR A 5 22.34 -8.47 -8.03
N PRO A 6 23.43 -8.03 -7.37
CA PRO A 6 24.36 -8.92 -6.68
C PRO A 6 23.69 -9.73 -5.57
N ALA A 7 23.98 -11.02 -5.47
CA ALA A 7 23.39 -11.94 -4.49
C ALA A 7 23.50 -11.44 -3.03
N LYS A 8 24.62 -10.84 -2.64
CA LYS A 8 24.80 -10.24 -1.30
C LYS A 8 23.80 -9.11 -1.02
N LYS A 9 23.48 -8.29 -2.04
CA LYS A 9 22.49 -7.21 -1.92
C LYS A 9 21.09 -7.80 -1.74
N ILE A 10 20.77 -8.83 -2.51
CA ILE A 10 19.50 -9.57 -2.40
C ILE A 10 19.34 -10.15 -1.00
N GLN A 11 20.37 -10.87 -0.49
CA GLN A 11 20.32 -11.47 0.85
C GLN A 11 20.13 -10.43 1.96
N LYS A 12 20.83 -9.28 1.87
CA LYS A 12 20.68 -8.19 2.84
C LYS A 12 19.27 -7.63 2.83
N TYR A 13 18.71 -7.42 1.64
CA TYR A 13 17.36 -6.91 1.45
C TYR A 13 16.32 -7.88 2.01
N TYR A 14 16.40 -9.17 1.67
CA TYR A 14 15.50 -10.19 2.20
C TYR A 14 15.53 -10.31 3.72
N ARG A 15 16.69 -10.17 4.34
CA ARG A 15 16.78 -10.16 5.82
C ARG A 15 16.04 -8.96 6.41
N ALA A 16 16.21 -7.77 5.84
CA ALA A 16 15.49 -6.57 6.30
C ALA A 16 13.98 -6.75 6.14
N LEU A 17 13.55 -7.18 4.97
CA LEU A 17 12.16 -7.42 4.65
C LEU A 17 11.52 -8.49 5.54
N SER A 18 12.22 -9.60 5.81
CA SER A 18 11.73 -10.66 6.72
C SER A 18 11.54 -10.17 8.15
N MET A 19 12.34 -9.21 8.60
CA MET A 19 12.17 -8.59 9.92
C MET A 19 11.00 -7.59 9.93
N GLU A 20 10.88 -6.81 8.87
CA GLU A 20 9.85 -5.81 8.71
C GLU A 20 8.46 -6.45 8.56
N GLN A 21 8.36 -7.52 7.79
CA GLN A 21 7.11 -8.24 7.52
C GLN A 21 6.87 -9.42 8.48
N ASP A 22 7.62 -9.56 9.57
CA ASP A 22 7.29 -10.53 10.63
C ASP A 22 5.92 -10.19 11.23
N ARG A 23 5.08 -11.19 11.48
CA ARG A 23 3.72 -11.01 12.03
C ARG A 23 3.66 -10.23 13.35
N ARG A 24 4.77 -10.15 14.07
CA ARG A 24 4.91 -9.36 15.31
C ARG A 24 5.39 -7.95 15.04
N SER A 25 5.77 -7.65 13.81
CA SER A 25 6.24 -6.31 13.43
C SER A 25 5.06 -5.35 13.35
N PRO A 26 5.20 -4.12 13.85
CA PRO A 26 4.18 -3.09 13.66
C PRO A 26 4.08 -2.60 12.21
N HIS A 27 4.97 -3.01 11.32
CA HIS A 27 4.90 -2.74 9.87
C HIS A 27 3.96 -3.68 9.12
N HIS A 28 3.42 -4.71 9.77
CA HIS A 28 2.59 -5.69 9.10
C HIS A 28 1.25 -5.07 8.67
N TYR A 29 0.90 -5.16 7.39
CA TYR A 29 -0.28 -4.50 6.82
C TYR A 29 -1.59 -5.23 7.09
N PHE A 30 -1.56 -6.54 7.33
CA PHE A 30 -2.73 -7.37 7.63
C PHE A 30 -2.36 -8.49 8.61
N ASN A 31 -3.27 -8.92 9.49
CA ASN A 31 -2.99 -10.01 10.43
C ASN A 31 -3.07 -11.39 9.75
N SER A 32 -3.81 -11.47 8.64
CA SER A 32 -4.01 -12.69 7.88
C SER A 32 -4.32 -12.34 6.42
N VAL A 33 -3.82 -13.14 5.49
CA VAL A 33 -4.16 -13.06 4.06
C VAL A 33 -5.68 -13.13 3.82
N LYS A 34 -6.43 -13.74 4.73
CA LYS A 34 -7.90 -13.80 4.68
C LYS A 34 -8.59 -12.44 4.79
N GLU A 35 -7.90 -11.43 5.34
CA GLU A 35 -8.45 -10.07 5.37
C GLU A 35 -8.63 -9.48 3.96
N VAL A 36 -7.96 -10.05 2.97
CA VAL A 36 -8.02 -9.59 1.57
C VAL A 36 -8.88 -10.50 0.68
N THR A 37 -9.39 -11.63 1.22
CA THR A 37 -10.16 -12.61 0.44
C THR A 37 -11.33 -11.95 -0.29
N GLY A 38 -11.35 -12.09 -1.61
CA GLY A 38 -12.40 -11.56 -2.50
C GLY A 38 -12.40 -10.05 -2.68
N LYS A 39 -11.42 -9.32 -2.12
CA LYS A 39 -11.28 -7.87 -2.27
C LYS A 39 -10.37 -7.50 -3.43
N VAL A 40 -10.52 -6.28 -3.91
CA VAL A 40 -9.55 -5.64 -4.78
C VAL A 40 -8.44 -5.04 -3.90
N PHE A 41 -7.22 -5.54 -4.06
CA PHE A 41 -6.06 -5.05 -3.32
C PHE A 41 -5.36 -3.95 -4.11
N VAL A 42 -5.15 -2.81 -3.47
CA VAL A 42 -4.50 -1.65 -4.07
C VAL A 42 -3.20 -1.40 -3.31
N ASP A 43 -2.08 -1.78 -3.91
CA ASP A 43 -0.74 -1.64 -3.36
C ASP A 43 -0.07 -0.37 -3.88
N VAL A 44 -0.12 0.70 -3.11
CA VAL A 44 0.49 1.98 -3.44
C VAL A 44 1.91 2.02 -2.86
N GLY A 45 2.89 2.02 -3.76
CA GLY A 45 4.30 1.82 -3.44
C GLY A 45 4.62 0.35 -3.20
N CYS A 46 4.40 -0.47 -4.22
CA CYS A 46 4.55 -1.92 -4.06
C CYS A 46 6.01 -2.40 -4.05
N ALA A 47 6.98 -1.57 -4.45
CA ALA A 47 8.40 -1.92 -4.54
C ALA A 47 8.63 -3.28 -5.23
N GLU A 48 9.15 -4.30 -4.53
CA GLU A 48 9.31 -5.66 -5.08
C GLU A 48 8.02 -6.48 -5.13
N GLY A 49 6.89 -5.96 -4.62
CA GLY A 49 5.59 -6.61 -4.63
C GLY A 49 5.40 -7.72 -3.59
N TYR A 50 6.18 -7.72 -2.51
CA TYR A 50 6.13 -8.78 -1.48
C TYR A 50 4.74 -8.95 -0.88
N SER A 51 4.13 -7.86 -0.38
CA SER A 51 2.79 -7.89 0.23
C SER A 51 1.72 -8.37 -0.75
N SER A 52 1.82 -7.92 -2.00
CA SER A 52 0.90 -8.33 -3.05
C SER A 52 1.06 -9.80 -3.45
N LEU A 53 2.30 -10.32 -3.45
CA LEU A 53 2.56 -11.74 -3.72
C LEU A 53 2.02 -12.64 -2.60
N GLU A 54 2.09 -12.20 -1.35
CA GLU A 54 1.56 -12.96 -0.20
C GLU A 54 0.04 -13.18 -0.28
N ILE A 55 -0.69 -12.21 -0.85
CA ILE A 55 -2.17 -12.23 -0.88
C ILE A 55 -2.74 -12.57 -2.27
N ILE A 56 -1.91 -12.83 -3.27
CA ILE A 56 -2.35 -12.91 -4.67
C ILE A 56 -3.45 -13.95 -4.91
N GLU A 57 -3.39 -15.08 -4.21
CA GLU A 57 -4.39 -16.14 -4.36
C GLU A 57 -5.75 -15.75 -3.76
N GLU A 58 -5.73 -14.96 -2.70
CA GLU A 58 -6.92 -14.54 -1.95
C GLU A 58 -7.64 -13.34 -2.57
N ALA A 59 -6.88 -12.40 -3.15
CA ALA A 59 -7.45 -11.18 -3.71
C ALA A 59 -8.28 -11.46 -4.96
N LYS A 60 -9.32 -10.65 -5.19
CA LYS A 60 -10.12 -10.65 -6.42
C LYS A 60 -9.30 -10.08 -7.60
N HIS A 61 -8.63 -8.98 -7.37
CA HIS A 61 -7.75 -8.28 -8.30
C HIS A 61 -6.69 -7.49 -7.53
N VAL A 62 -5.53 -7.26 -8.14
CA VAL A 62 -4.43 -6.51 -7.52
C VAL A 62 -3.98 -5.38 -8.44
N TYR A 63 -4.00 -4.16 -7.94
CA TYR A 63 -3.39 -3.00 -8.58
C TYR A 63 -2.06 -2.68 -7.91
N LEU A 64 -0.97 -2.69 -8.68
CA LEU A 64 0.39 -2.39 -8.24
C LEU A 64 0.79 -1.03 -8.76
N PHE A 65 0.83 -0.03 -7.88
CA PHE A 65 1.36 1.30 -8.21
C PHE A 65 2.84 1.37 -7.85
N GLU A 66 3.68 1.46 -8.86
CA GLU A 66 5.13 1.59 -8.72
C GLU A 66 5.70 2.40 -9.87
N GLN A 67 6.42 3.46 -9.54
CA GLN A 67 6.98 4.34 -10.55
C GLN A 67 8.47 4.04 -10.84
N ASP A 68 9.20 3.51 -9.86
CA ASP A 68 10.62 3.26 -10.01
C ASP A 68 10.88 2.08 -10.95
N GLU A 69 11.47 2.37 -12.09
CA GLU A 69 11.81 1.38 -13.12
C GLU A 69 12.71 0.25 -12.60
N GLN A 70 13.43 0.47 -11.49
CA GLN A 70 14.26 -0.58 -10.90
C GLN A 70 13.43 -1.80 -10.44
N TRP A 71 12.15 -1.59 -10.07
CA TRP A 71 11.26 -2.65 -9.61
C TRP A 71 10.42 -3.26 -10.73
N LEU A 72 10.07 -2.48 -11.75
CA LEU A 72 9.10 -2.87 -12.77
C LEU A 72 9.47 -4.16 -13.53
N GLU A 73 10.76 -4.36 -13.86
CA GLU A 73 11.20 -5.60 -14.51
C GLU A 73 10.91 -6.82 -13.62
N ALA A 74 11.26 -6.70 -12.34
CA ALA A 74 11.08 -7.78 -11.37
C ALA A 74 9.59 -8.04 -11.08
N ILE A 75 8.78 -6.99 -10.92
CA ILE A 75 7.34 -7.09 -10.68
C ILE A 75 6.65 -7.79 -11.87
N ARG A 76 6.93 -7.36 -13.11
CA ARG A 76 6.34 -7.98 -14.30
C ARG A 76 6.67 -9.47 -14.38
N ALA A 77 7.92 -9.85 -14.11
CA ALA A 77 8.34 -11.25 -14.12
C ALA A 77 7.72 -12.04 -12.94
N THR A 78 7.59 -11.43 -11.76
CA THR A 78 7.01 -12.07 -10.57
C THR A 78 5.53 -12.37 -10.77
N PHE A 79 4.78 -11.42 -11.33
CA PHE A 79 3.33 -11.52 -11.48
C PHE A 79 2.86 -12.02 -12.86
N GLU A 80 3.78 -12.47 -13.72
CA GLU A 80 3.45 -13.07 -15.02
C GLU A 80 2.40 -14.21 -14.93
N PRO A 81 2.46 -15.13 -13.93
CA PRO A 81 1.46 -16.20 -13.78
C PRO A 81 0.04 -15.70 -13.48
N TRP A 82 -0.11 -14.45 -13.01
CA TRP A 82 -1.39 -13.83 -12.62
C TRP A 82 -1.70 -12.56 -13.43
N GLN A 83 -1.23 -12.49 -14.67
CA GLN A 83 -1.39 -11.30 -15.54
C GLN A 83 -2.86 -10.91 -15.81
N ASP A 84 -3.79 -11.82 -15.71
CA ASP A 84 -5.23 -11.62 -15.81
C ASP A 84 -5.85 -11.02 -14.52
N LYS A 85 -5.13 -11.13 -13.41
CA LYS A 85 -5.56 -10.71 -12.06
C LYS A 85 -4.77 -9.52 -11.53
N VAL A 86 -3.67 -9.13 -12.17
CA VAL A 86 -2.77 -8.07 -11.72
C VAL A 86 -2.67 -6.97 -12.77
N THR A 87 -2.84 -5.73 -12.33
CA THR A 87 -2.61 -4.54 -13.14
C THR A 87 -1.46 -3.73 -12.56
N ILE A 88 -0.40 -3.54 -13.34
CA ILE A 88 0.75 -2.71 -12.96
C ILE A 88 0.55 -1.31 -13.50
N VAL A 89 0.54 -0.32 -12.62
CA VAL A 89 0.36 1.10 -12.92
C VAL A 89 1.69 1.83 -12.65
N GLN A 90 2.38 2.23 -13.73
CA GLN A 90 3.66 2.94 -13.64
C GLN A 90 3.42 4.43 -13.42
N LYS A 91 2.91 4.79 -12.25
CA LYS A 91 2.66 6.19 -11.85
C LYS A 91 2.87 6.37 -10.35
N TYR A 92 3.22 7.57 -9.95
CA TYR A 92 3.07 8.02 -8.58
C TYR A 92 1.59 8.21 -8.24
N VAL A 93 1.15 7.79 -7.07
CA VAL A 93 -0.13 8.22 -6.53
C VAL A 93 0.05 9.57 -5.85
N SER A 94 -0.78 10.56 -6.21
CA SER A 94 -0.63 11.95 -5.83
C SER A 94 -1.99 12.65 -5.67
N ASP A 95 -1.97 13.94 -5.37
CA ASP A 95 -3.14 14.82 -5.25
C ASP A 95 -3.63 15.39 -6.59
N HIS A 96 -2.92 15.13 -7.68
CA HIS A 96 -3.27 15.58 -9.03
C HIS A 96 -2.90 14.56 -10.10
N ASN A 97 -3.43 14.74 -11.30
CA ASN A 97 -3.14 13.90 -12.46
C ASN A 97 -2.14 14.57 -13.39
N SER A 98 -1.15 13.81 -13.84
CA SER A 98 -0.18 14.21 -14.85
C SER A 98 0.26 13.00 -15.69
N SER A 99 1.25 13.17 -16.55
CA SER A 99 1.84 12.03 -17.27
C SER A 99 2.47 11.00 -16.34
N ARG A 100 2.92 11.41 -15.14
CA ARG A 100 3.61 10.57 -14.15
C ARG A 100 2.83 10.35 -12.86
N GLU A 101 1.72 11.06 -12.66
CA GLU A 101 0.97 11.06 -11.41
C GLU A 101 -0.49 10.70 -11.66
N GLN A 102 -1.12 10.10 -10.65
CA GLN A 102 -2.50 9.64 -10.71
C GLN A 102 -3.14 9.82 -9.36
N THR A 103 -4.32 10.45 -9.32
CA THR A 103 -5.18 10.40 -8.12
C THR A 103 -5.93 9.08 -8.08
N LEU A 104 -6.13 8.51 -6.89
CA LEU A 104 -6.98 7.33 -6.76
C LEU A 104 -8.45 7.66 -6.97
N ASP A 105 -8.86 8.91 -6.72
CA ASP A 105 -10.21 9.39 -7.02
C ASP A 105 -10.56 9.24 -8.50
N ASP A 106 -9.65 9.64 -9.39
CA ASP A 106 -9.86 9.51 -10.83
C ASP A 106 -9.69 8.06 -11.31
N PHE A 107 -8.71 7.35 -10.76
CA PHE A 107 -8.45 5.95 -11.12
C PHE A 107 -9.65 5.04 -10.82
N PHE A 108 -10.30 5.24 -9.67
CA PHE A 108 -11.45 4.44 -9.21
C PHE A 108 -12.80 5.12 -9.41
N ASN A 109 -12.89 6.19 -10.20
CA ASN A 109 -14.07 7.04 -10.36
C ASN A 109 -15.39 6.26 -10.63
N ASN A 110 -15.32 5.08 -11.26
CA ASN A 110 -16.48 4.25 -11.59
C ASN A 110 -16.49 2.88 -10.86
N GLN A 111 -15.64 2.66 -9.85
CA GLN A 111 -15.47 1.36 -9.19
C GLN A 111 -15.83 1.38 -7.70
N THR A 112 -16.72 2.28 -7.30
CA THR A 112 -17.12 2.49 -5.89
C THR A 112 -17.88 1.32 -5.24
N ASN A 113 -18.34 0.35 -6.04
CA ASN A 113 -19.08 -0.83 -5.56
C ASN A 113 -18.18 -2.00 -5.15
N GLU A 114 -16.89 -1.93 -5.43
CA GLU A 114 -15.93 -2.97 -5.03
C GLU A 114 -15.56 -2.85 -3.56
N HIS A 115 -15.26 -4.00 -2.93
CA HIS A 115 -14.63 -3.98 -1.62
C HIS A 115 -13.11 -3.84 -1.81
N LEU A 116 -12.58 -2.68 -1.44
CA LEU A 116 -11.17 -2.36 -1.60
C LEU A 116 -10.39 -2.65 -0.31
N PHE A 117 -9.15 -3.07 -0.48
CA PHE A 117 -8.12 -3.00 0.56
C PHE A 117 -6.97 -2.13 0.03
N LEU A 118 -6.79 -0.95 0.62
CA LEU A 118 -5.75 0.02 0.24
C LEU A 118 -4.54 -0.12 1.16
N LYS A 119 -3.41 -0.59 0.64
CA LYS A 119 -2.11 -0.48 1.31
C LYS A 119 -1.38 0.75 0.75
N MET A 120 -0.78 1.56 1.61
CA MET A 120 -0.03 2.76 1.22
C MET A 120 1.26 2.87 2.01
N ASP A 121 2.38 2.77 1.30
CA ASP A 121 3.74 2.91 1.81
C ASP A 121 4.62 3.51 0.69
N ILE A 122 4.76 4.83 0.68
CA ILE A 122 5.33 5.62 -0.43
C ILE A 122 6.35 6.66 0.03
N GLU A 123 7.10 6.31 1.07
CA GLU A 123 8.31 7.02 1.48
C GLU A 123 8.08 8.52 1.79
N GLY A 124 6.91 8.86 2.36
CA GLY A 124 6.56 10.20 2.83
C GLY A 124 5.63 11.00 1.91
N ALA A 125 5.13 10.38 0.82
CA ALA A 125 4.15 10.99 -0.05
C ALA A 125 2.69 10.63 0.31
N GLU A 126 2.46 9.92 1.43
CA GLU A 126 1.14 9.43 1.87
C GLU A 126 0.11 10.54 1.95
N ARG A 127 0.51 11.72 2.43
CA ARG A 127 -0.38 12.88 2.58
C ARG A 127 -0.90 13.40 1.24
N HIS A 128 -0.02 13.47 0.23
CA HIS A 128 -0.40 13.87 -1.13
C HIS A 128 -1.29 12.81 -1.77
N ALA A 129 -0.95 11.55 -1.62
CA ALA A 129 -1.78 10.45 -2.11
C ALA A 129 -3.17 10.47 -1.48
N LEU A 130 -3.28 10.68 -0.15
CA LEU A 130 -4.56 10.79 0.55
C LEU A 130 -5.37 12.03 0.12
N ALA A 131 -4.73 13.15 -0.19
CA ALA A 131 -5.41 14.31 -0.75
C ALA A 131 -6.09 14.00 -2.11
N GLY A 132 -5.52 13.07 -2.89
CA GLY A 132 -6.09 12.52 -4.12
C GLY A 132 -7.04 11.33 -3.94
N CYS A 133 -7.49 11.05 -2.69
CA CYS A 133 -8.37 9.95 -2.34
C CYS A 133 -9.68 10.40 -1.66
N ASN A 134 -9.99 11.69 -1.63
CA ASN A 134 -11.15 12.19 -0.88
C ASN A 134 -12.47 11.57 -1.34
N ASN A 135 -12.70 11.50 -2.66
CA ASN A 135 -13.93 10.93 -3.22
C ASN A 135 -13.97 9.40 -3.01
N LEU A 136 -12.83 8.73 -3.13
CA LEU A 136 -12.72 7.29 -2.85
C LEU A 136 -13.12 6.99 -1.41
N PHE A 137 -12.55 7.72 -0.44
CA PHE A 137 -12.91 7.57 0.97
C PHE A 137 -14.34 8.01 1.26
N GLN A 138 -14.91 8.95 0.52
CA GLN A 138 -16.29 9.40 0.71
C GLN A 138 -17.31 8.41 0.14
N ASN A 139 -17.07 7.86 -1.05
CA ASN A 139 -18.07 7.18 -1.86
C ASN A 139 -17.92 5.66 -1.90
N CYS A 140 -16.72 5.10 -1.60
CA CYS A 140 -16.52 3.66 -1.56
C CYS A 140 -17.37 3.05 -0.43
N GLN A 141 -18.17 2.04 -0.75
CA GLN A 141 -19.07 1.41 0.20
C GLN A 141 -18.33 0.58 1.25
N LYS A 142 -17.22 -0.05 0.86
CA LYS A 142 -16.39 -0.90 1.74
C LYS A 142 -14.93 -0.69 1.42
N LEU A 143 -14.22 -0.01 2.30
CA LEU A 143 -12.82 0.28 2.17
C LEU A 143 -12.08 -0.12 3.44
N ASP A 144 -11.21 -1.11 3.33
CA ASP A 144 -10.20 -1.40 4.36
C ASP A 144 -8.86 -0.77 3.94
N PHE A 145 -8.06 -0.43 4.92
CA PHE A 145 -6.78 0.22 4.63
C PHE A 145 -5.68 -0.12 5.63
N ALA A 146 -4.44 0.01 5.15
CA ALA A 146 -3.20 0.00 5.93
C ALA A 146 -2.28 1.09 5.39
N ILE A 147 -2.05 2.15 6.15
CA ILE A 147 -1.33 3.35 5.73
C ILE A 147 -0.13 3.56 6.64
N CYS A 148 1.07 3.67 6.07
CA CYS A 148 2.29 3.98 6.80
C CYS A 148 2.26 5.41 7.34
N THR A 149 2.79 5.60 8.57
CA THR A 149 2.72 6.87 9.30
C THR A 149 4.05 7.25 9.96
N TYR A 150 5.15 6.70 9.44
CA TYR A 150 6.47 6.85 10.07
C TYR A 150 7.49 7.65 9.25
N HIS A 151 7.14 8.06 8.04
CA HIS A 151 8.08 8.74 7.16
C HIS A 151 8.32 10.17 7.58
N LEU A 152 7.27 10.95 7.82
CA LEU A 152 7.36 12.32 8.31
C LEU A 152 7.05 12.40 9.81
N ARG A 153 7.48 13.51 10.44
CA ARG A 153 7.42 13.63 11.91
C ARG A 153 6.01 13.65 12.45
N ASP A 154 5.10 14.28 11.72
CA ASP A 154 3.70 14.55 12.09
C ASP A 154 2.69 13.74 11.24
N ASP A 155 3.13 12.63 10.59
CA ASP A 155 2.25 11.77 9.81
C ASP A 155 1.10 11.19 10.64
N GLU A 156 1.38 10.79 11.89
CA GLU A 156 0.35 10.27 12.79
C GLU A 156 -0.81 11.26 12.95
N GLU A 157 -0.50 12.53 13.14
CA GLU A 157 -1.49 13.60 13.34
C GLU A 157 -2.25 13.91 12.04
N VAL A 158 -1.53 14.10 10.94
CA VAL A 158 -2.14 14.50 9.67
C VAL A 158 -2.99 13.38 9.06
N ILE A 159 -2.50 12.12 9.12
CA ILE A 159 -3.23 10.99 8.58
C ILE A 159 -4.44 10.64 9.45
N SER A 160 -4.34 10.70 10.79
CA SER A 160 -5.50 10.50 11.65
C SER A 160 -6.58 11.55 11.40
N ALA A 161 -6.21 12.83 11.25
CA ALA A 161 -7.17 13.89 10.93
C ALA A 161 -7.91 13.63 9.58
N PHE A 162 -7.21 13.09 8.58
CA PHE A 162 -7.85 12.68 7.33
C PHE A 162 -8.83 11.53 7.54
N LEU A 163 -8.43 10.49 8.29
CA LEU A 163 -9.28 9.33 8.56
C LEU A 163 -10.51 9.68 9.40
N ASP A 164 -10.35 10.54 10.40
CA ASP A 164 -11.44 11.05 11.24
C ASP A 164 -12.45 11.85 10.43
N LYS A 165 -11.98 12.73 9.54
CA LYS A 165 -12.82 13.49 8.60
C LYS A 165 -13.72 12.59 7.75
N HIS A 166 -13.24 11.39 7.40
CA HIS A 166 -13.97 10.41 6.59
C HIS A 166 -14.72 9.36 7.43
N ASN A 167 -14.85 9.57 8.76
CA ASN A 167 -15.52 8.67 9.70
C ASN A 167 -14.98 7.22 9.66
N CYS A 168 -13.68 7.05 9.50
CA CYS A 168 -13.04 5.75 9.51
C CYS A 168 -12.87 5.24 10.95
N THR A 169 -12.94 3.91 11.11
CA THR A 169 -12.56 3.23 12.35
C THR A 169 -11.18 2.61 12.13
N TYR A 170 -10.22 2.91 13.00
CA TYR A 170 -8.85 2.42 12.83
C TYR A 170 -8.13 2.16 14.15
N ILE A 171 -7.08 1.37 14.07
CA ILE A 171 -6.08 1.18 15.12
C ILE A 171 -4.74 1.74 14.65
N ASN A 172 -4.00 2.29 15.59
CA ASN A 172 -2.66 2.80 15.35
C ASN A 172 -1.64 1.78 15.87
N GLN A 173 -0.97 1.06 14.96
CA GLN A 173 0.09 0.14 15.30
C GLN A 173 1.35 0.93 15.65
N LYS A 174 1.74 0.90 16.94
CA LYS A 174 2.94 1.58 17.42
C LYS A 174 4.12 0.61 17.50
N GLY A 175 5.28 1.09 17.10
CA GLY A 175 6.51 0.34 17.15
C GLY A 175 7.73 1.19 17.46
N PHE A 176 8.83 0.50 17.69
CA PHE A 176 10.11 1.14 17.96
C PHE A 176 10.80 1.46 16.63
N PHE A 177 10.90 2.74 16.29
CA PHE A 177 11.52 3.21 15.07
C PHE A 177 12.47 4.39 15.36
N ARG A 178 13.72 4.31 14.87
CA ARG A 178 14.76 5.33 15.09
C ARG A 178 14.85 5.81 16.55
N HIS A 179 14.96 4.85 17.48
CA HIS A 179 15.09 5.08 18.93
C HIS A 179 13.87 5.68 19.64
N LYS A 180 12.67 5.67 19.02
CA LYS A 180 11.42 6.14 19.64
C LYS A 180 10.28 5.17 19.33
N ILE A 181 9.34 5.06 20.25
CA ILE A 181 8.03 4.47 19.98
C ILE A 181 7.20 5.50 19.23
N ARG A 182 6.70 5.13 18.05
CA ARG A 182 5.86 5.98 17.22
C ARG A 182 4.83 5.15 16.45
N SER A 183 3.86 5.81 15.88
CA SER A 183 2.98 5.24 14.89
C SER A 183 3.80 4.69 13.71
N VAL A 184 3.46 3.49 13.26
CA VAL A 184 4.10 2.84 12.12
C VAL A 184 3.09 2.60 11.01
N VAL A 185 1.97 1.94 11.33
CA VAL A 185 0.88 1.71 10.38
C VAL A 185 -0.46 2.00 11.06
N MET A 186 -1.31 2.78 10.40
CA MET A 186 -2.72 2.89 10.74
C MET A 186 -3.51 1.91 9.89
N ARG A 187 -4.24 1.01 10.57
CA ARG A 187 -5.08 0.00 9.93
C ARG A 187 -6.52 0.19 10.33
N GLY A 188 -7.41 0.09 9.36
CA GLY A 188 -8.82 0.31 9.65
C GLY A 188 -9.75 0.06 8.49
N SER A 189 -10.96 0.54 8.66
CA SER A 189 -12.00 0.45 7.64
C SER A 189 -12.91 1.66 7.66
N LYS A 190 -13.48 1.93 6.50
CA LYS A 190 -14.68 2.73 6.34
C LYS A 190 -15.85 1.79 6.06
N LYS A 191 -16.94 1.97 6.75
CA LYS A 191 -18.19 1.22 6.57
C LYS A 191 -19.30 2.12 6.09
#